data_3b02b6ff28e781fa8200805362b66b45
#
_entry.id   3b02b6ff28e781fa8200805362b66b45
#
_cell.length_a   1.000
_cell.length_b   1.000
_cell.length_c   1.000
_cell.angle_alpha   90.00
_cell.angle_beta   90.00
_cell.angle_gamma   90.00
#
_symmetry.space_group_name_H-M   'P 1'
#
loop_
_entity.id
_entity.type
_entity.pdbx_description
1 polymer ?
#
loop_
_entity_poly.entity_id
_entity_poly.type
_entity_poly.pdbx_seq_one_letter_code
_entity_poly.pdbx_strand_id
1 'polypeptide(L)'
;MCIIAIKPAHAAMFDESIIRTMFSRNPDGAGYMFVEDGKVRIEKGFMDVGSLIESLREKDFDGKNLILHFRIGTSGLRDGLNTHPYPVFETNGISCKADIAMAHNGILHDFTPRIGSKINDTQCFIHEVLEHLDKDFLKDEGKMFLISKLIGTNRLAFLNEKDEVVTLGDFISDHGYLFSNSSYKEIKPVVTGYKPSYYQPVTLFDEDEEDKLEHKLLSFNSDREMMNFINSVPNIWMMDEDLYEDLDGNFYEVDHESLMIFKN
;
A
#
# COMPACT_ATOMS: atom_id res chain seq x y z
N MET A 1 3.65 -3.15 0.51
CA MET A 1 4.15 -1.83 -0.02
C MET A 1 2.97 -0.97 -0.40
N CYS A 2 3.03 0.34 -0.14
CA CYS A 2 2.02 1.31 -0.55
C CYS A 2 1.68 1.22 -2.04
N ILE A 3 0.60 1.85 -2.49
CA ILE A 3 0.33 2.03 -3.91
C ILE A 3 0.02 3.49 -4.22
N ILE A 4 0.58 3.97 -5.33
CA ILE A 4 0.22 5.22 -5.99
C ILE A 4 -0.62 4.86 -7.21
N ALA A 5 -1.77 5.49 -7.38
CA ALA A 5 -2.62 5.35 -8.56
C ALA A 5 -2.86 6.74 -9.18
N ILE A 6 -2.59 6.88 -10.48
CA ILE A 6 -2.71 8.14 -11.21
C ILE A 6 -3.81 8.00 -12.26
N LYS A 7 -4.82 8.85 -12.16
CA LYS A 7 -5.83 9.09 -13.18
C LYS A 7 -5.39 10.28 -14.02
N PRO A 8 -5.00 10.10 -15.29
CA PRO A 8 -4.76 11.23 -16.20
C PRO A 8 -6.01 12.06 -16.43
N ALA A 9 -5.83 13.33 -16.82
CA ALA A 9 -6.92 14.28 -17.03
C ALA A 9 -8.01 13.77 -17.99
N HIS A 10 -7.62 13.05 -19.04
CA HIS A 10 -8.54 12.52 -20.05
C HIS A 10 -9.22 11.18 -19.67
N ALA A 11 -8.78 10.53 -18.58
CA ALA A 11 -9.35 9.27 -18.14
C ALA A 11 -10.59 9.49 -17.27
N ALA A 12 -11.52 8.53 -17.29
CA ALA A 12 -12.63 8.50 -16.35
C ALA A 12 -12.15 8.29 -14.90
N MET A 13 -13.01 8.52 -13.92
CA MET A 13 -12.73 8.20 -12.53
C MET A 13 -12.52 6.69 -12.37
N PHE A 14 -11.69 6.29 -11.41
CA PHE A 14 -11.52 4.87 -11.05
C PHE A 14 -12.85 4.24 -10.64
N ASP A 15 -13.06 3.00 -11.04
CA ASP A 15 -14.15 2.21 -10.50
C ASP A 15 -13.98 2.05 -8.98
N GLU A 16 -15.08 2.12 -8.26
CA GLU A 16 -15.08 2.03 -6.80
C GLU A 16 -14.50 0.69 -6.30
N SER A 17 -14.70 -0.39 -7.05
CA SER A 17 -14.11 -1.71 -6.76
C SER A 17 -12.58 -1.67 -6.74
N ILE A 18 -11.96 -0.92 -7.67
CA ILE A 18 -10.51 -0.73 -7.74
C ILE A 18 -10.02 0.05 -6.51
N ILE A 19 -10.73 1.13 -6.12
CA ILE A 19 -10.41 1.92 -4.93
C ILE A 19 -10.48 1.05 -3.67
N ARG A 20 -11.55 0.25 -3.52
CA ARG A 20 -11.71 -0.69 -2.40
C ARG A 20 -10.62 -1.76 -2.38
N THR A 21 -10.23 -2.29 -3.53
CA THR A 21 -9.15 -3.28 -3.66
C THR A 21 -7.82 -2.66 -3.23
N MET A 22 -7.48 -1.45 -3.68
CA MET A 22 -6.25 -0.77 -3.27
C MET A 22 -6.24 -0.48 -1.77
N PHE A 23 -7.37 -0.04 -1.21
CA PHE A 23 -7.47 0.26 0.22
C PHE A 23 -7.37 -1.01 1.08
N SER A 24 -8.07 -2.09 0.71
CA SER A 24 -8.02 -3.35 1.46
C SER A 24 -6.62 -3.96 1.57
N ARG A 25 -5.77 -3.72 0.56
CA ARG A 25 -4.38 -4.17 0.54
C ARG A 25 -3.40 -3.19 1.18
N ASN A 26 -3.81 -1.96 1.42
CA ASN A 26 -3.00 -0.89 1.97
C ASN A 26 -3.84 -0.08 2.98
N PRO A 27 -4.23 -0.71 4.14
CA PRO A 27 -5.28 -0.17 5.00
C PRO A 27 -4.80 0.87 6.03
N ASP A 28 -3.52 1.26 6.02
CA ASP A 28 -2.96 2.20 7.00
C ASP A 28 -3.24 3.66 6.65
N GLY A 29 -4.29 3.88 5.85
CA GLY A 29 -4.81 5.18 5.47
C GLY A 29 -4.52 5.57 4.03
N ALA A 30 -5.29 6.53 3.54
CA ALA A 30 -5.22 7.01 2.17
C ALA A 30 -5.30 8.54 2.08
N GLY A 31 -5.01 9.06 0.91
CA GLY A 31 -5.20 10.44 0.54
C GLY A 31 -5.08 10.63 -0.97
N TYR A 32 -5.38 11.83 -1.42
CA TYR A 32 -5.32 12.19 -2.82
C TYR A 32 -4.90 13.64 -3.03
N MET A 33 -4.46 13.94 -4.25
CA MET A 33 -4.15 15.29 -4.70
C MET A 33 -4.63 15.53 -6.13
N PHE A 34 -5.08 16.75 -6.38
CA PHE A 34 -5.53 17.25 -7.68
C PHE A 34 -5.41 18.78 -7.72
N VAL A 35 -5.55 19.41 -8.90
CA VAL A 35 -5.49 20.86 -9.00
C VAL A 35 -6.87 21.49 -8.82
N GLU A 36 -6.96 22.45 -7.90
CA GLU A 36 -8.14 23.27 -7.61
C GLU A 36 -7.71 24.73 -7.41
N ASP A 37 -8.34 25.65 -8.11
CA ASP A 37 -8.06 27.10 -8.04
C ASP A 37 -6.57 27.44 -8.27
N GLY A 38 -5.90 26.77 -9.22
CA GLY A 38 -4.49 27.01 -9.56
C GLY A 38 -3.51 26.59 -8.46
N LYS A 39 -3.88 25.70 -7.57
CA LYS A 39 -3.03 25.08 -6.56
C LYS A 39 -3.30 23.57 -6.49
N VAL A 40 -2.31 22.82 -6.07
CA VAL A 40 -2.49 21.40 -5.75
C VAL A 40 -3.25 21.31 -4.43
N ARG A 41 -4.47 20.81 -4.48
CA ARG A 41 -5.27 20.46 -3.31
C ARG A 41 -4.87 19.08 -2.81
N ILE A 42 -4.59 18.97 -1.52
CA ILE A 42 -4.29 17.74 -0.82
C ILE A 42 -5.42 17.46 0.17
N GLU A 43 -5.97 16.26 0.10
CA GLU A 43 -6.90 15.69 1.07
C GLU A 43 -6.39 14.30 1.47
N LYS A 44 -6.20 14.09 2.76
CA LYS A 44 -5.61 12.84 3.26
C LYS A 44 -6.07 12.51 4.68
N GLY A 45 -5.57 11.41 5.24
CA GLY A 45 -5.98 10.97 6.58
C GLY A 45 -7.23 10.11 6.56
N PHE A 46 -7.63 9.59 5.40
CA PHE A 46 -8.74 8.66 5.30
C PHE A 46 -8.32 7.29 5.85
N MET A 47 -8.76 6.98 7.07
CA MET A 47 -8.44 5.73 7.76
C MET A 47 -9.45 4.63 7.47
N ASP A 48 -10.49 4.91 6.71
CA ASP A 48 -11.48 3.97 6.18
C ASP A 48 -11.83 4.30 4.73
N VAL A 49 -12.20 3.29 3.96
CA VAL A 49 -12.48 3.42 2.52
C VAL A 49 -13.79 4.16 2.25
N GLY A 50 -14.75 4.12 3.18
CA GLY A 50 -16.05 4.80 3.02
C GLY A 50 -15.87 6.31 2.99
N SER A 51 -15.17 6.87 3.97
CA SER A 51 -14.87 8.31 4.05
C SER A 51 -14.05 8.81 2.86
N LEU A 52 -13.10 8.01 2.35
CA LEU A 52 -12.37 8.33 1.13
C LEU A 52 -13.31 8.43 -0.07
N ILE A 53 -14.18 7.42 -0.28
CA ILE A 53 -15.11 7.38 -1.41
C ILE A 53 -16.12 8.54 -1.34
N GLU A 54 -16.64 8.85 -0.17
CA GLU A 54 -17.53 10.01 0.03
C GLU A 54 -16.83 11.30 -0.36
N SER A 55 -15.61 11.52 0.14
CA SER A 55 -14.82 12.69 -0.20
C SER A 55 -14.53 12.81 -1.70
N LEU A 56 -14.21 11.68 -2.37
CA LEU A 56 -14.01 11.65 -3.81
C LEU A 56 -15.28 11.98 -4.61
N ARG A 57 -16.45 11.57 -4.15
CA ARG A 57 -17.73 11.86 -4.79
C ARG A 57 -18.16 13.33 -4.71
N GLU A 58 -17.67 14.05 -3.69
CA GLU A 58 -17.95 15.49 -3.50
C GLU A 58 -17.14 16.39 -4.44
N LYS A 59 -16.14 15.87 -5.13
CA LYS A 59 -15.22 16.64 -5.96
C LYS A 59 -15.44 16.35 -7.44
N ASP A 60 -15.14 17.35 -8.26
CA ASP A 60 -15.11 17.23 -9.70
C ASP A 60 -13.67 17.03 -10.19
N PHE A 61 -13.40 15.86 -10.75
CA PHE A 61 -12.12 15.48 -11.34
C PHE A 61 -12.15 15.39 -12.88
N ASP A 62 -13.23 15.85 -13.51
CA ASP A 62 -13.29 15.86 -14.97
C ASP A 62 -12.24 16.81 -15.55
N GLY A 63 -11.51 16.34 -16.57
CA GLY A 63 -10.43 17.09 -17.19
C GLY A 63 -9.21 17.37 -16.29
N LYS A 64 -9.09 16.75 -15.11
CA LYS A 64 -7.99 16.96 -14.17
C LYS A 64 -7.21 15.68 -13.92
N ASN A 65 -5.91 15.83 -13.69
CA ASN A 65 -5.11 14.74 -13.12
C ASN A 65 -5.47 14.52 -11.65
N LEU A 66 -5.58 13.25 -11.23
CA LEU A 66 -5.82 12.87 -9.84
C LEU A 66 -4.79 11.81 -9.45
N ILE A 67 -4.11 12.03 -8.34
CA ILE A 67 -3.18 11.06 -7.76
C ILE A 67 -3.73 10.59 -6.42
N LEU A 68 -4.00 9.29 -6.31
CA LEU A 68 -4.39 8.61 -5.09
C LEU A 68 -3.17 7.89 -4.49
N HIS A 69 -3.12 7.84 -3.18
CA HIS A 69 -2.14 7.02 -2.45
C HIS A 69 -2.82 6.22 -1.36
N PHE A 70 -2.46 4.94 -1.24
CA PHE A 70 -2.90 4.03 -0.18
C PHE A 70 -1.68 3.49 0.55
N ARG A 71 -1.68 3.65 1.86
CA ARG A 71 -0.51 3.43 2.73
C ARG A 71 -0.49 2.05 3.35
N ILE A 72 0.72 1.45 3.40
CA ILE A 72 1.14 0.50 4.44
C ILE A 72 2.28 1.16 5.21
N GLY A 73 2.10 1.36 6.50
CA GLY A 73 3.06 2.05 7.34
C GLY A 73 4.28 1.18 7.65
N THR A 74 5.45 1.59 7.14
CA THR A 74 6.75 1.00 7.45
C THR A 74 7.57 1.90 8.38
N SER A 75 7.23 3.19 8.47
CA SER A 75 7.87 4.19 9.32
C SER A 75 6.87 5.29 9.71
N GLY A 76 7.15 6.02 10.81
CA GLY A 76 6.28 7.05 11.37
C GLY A 76 5.04 6.49 12.08
N LEU A 77 4.18 7.39 12.57
CA LEU A 77 2.94 7.00 13.24
C LEU A 77 1.90 6.53 12.21
N ARG A 78 1.00 5.63 12.64
CA ARG A 78 -0.22 5.27 11.89
C ARG A 78 -1.32 6.28 12.21
N ASP A 79 -1.21 7.46 11.60
CA ASP A 79 -2.18 8.54 11.75
C ASP A 79 -2.40 9.25 10.41
N GLY A 80 -3.41 10.13 10.37
CA GLY A 80 -3.77 10.86 9.17
C GLY A 80 -2.68 11.79 8.64
N LEU A 81 -1.83 12.38 9.50
CA LEU A 81 -0.76 13.28 9.09
C LEU A 81 0.38 12.55 8.37
N ASN A 82 0.55 11.26 8.67
CA ASN A 82 1.53 10.39 8.03
C ASN A 82 1.02 9.66 6.78
N THR A 83 -0.22 9.91 6.35
CA THR A 83 -0.69 9.48 5.03
C THR A 83 -0.16 10.41 3.94
N HIS A 84 -0.01 9.90 2.72
CA HIS A 84 0.33 10.71 1.54
C HIS A 84 -0.93 11.26 0.88
N PRO A 85 -0.83 12.30 0.02
CA PRO A 85 0.41 12.98 -0.41
C PRO A 85 0.92 14.01 0.58
N TYR A 86 2.13 14.54 0.30
CA TYR A 86 2.74 15.63 1.07
C TYR A 86 2.97 16.86 0.20
N PRO A 87 2.76 18.10 0.73
CA PRO A 87 3.27 19.30 0.11
C PRO A 87 4.80 19.30 0.14
N VAL A 88 5.44 19.90 -0.85
CA VAL A 88 6.92 19.97 -0.91
C VAL A 88 7.44 21.19 -0.17
N PHE A 89 6.82 22.36 -0.32
CA PHE A 89 7.31 23.63 0.24
C PHE A 89 6.43 24.21 1.34
N GLU A 90 5.21 23.72 1.48
CA GLU A 90 4.22 24.24 2.41
C GLU A 90 4.05 23.32 3.64
N THR A 91 3.41 23.83 4.66
CA THR A 91 3.15 23.06 5.88
C THR A 91 2.24 21.87 5.62
N ASN A 92 2.65 20.70 6.07
CA ASN A 92 1.88 19.47 5.97
C ASN A 92 0.59 19.54 6.82
N GLY A 93 -0.53 19.13 6.22
CA GLY A 93 -1.85 19.10 6.86
C GLY A 93 -2.73 17.99 6.28
N ILE A 94 -3.83 17.68 6.95
CA ILE A 94 -4.85 16.72 6.49
C ILE A 94 -5.54 17.24 5.22
N SER A 95 -5.81 18.54 5.18
CA SER A 95 -6.40 19.27 4.07
C SER A 95 -5.60 20.54 3.89
N CYS A 96 -4.87 20.67 2.78
CA CYS A 96 -4.01 21.81 2.50
C CYS A 96 -3.87 22.07 0.99
N LYS A 97 -3.26 23.22 0.64
CA LYS A 97 -2.94 23.60 -0.74
C LYS A 97 -1.43 23.77 -0.86
N ALA A 98 -0.87 23.43 -2.01
CA ALA A 98 0.56 23.53 -2.29
C ALA A 98 0.83 23.96 -3.74
N ASP A 99 2.05 24.43 -4.02
CA ASP A 99 2.52 24.64 -5.39
C ASP A 99 2.88 23.30 -6.04
N ILE A 100 3.54 22.43 -5.26
CA ILE A 100 3.93 21.08 -5.65
C ILE A 100 3.61 20.13 -4.49
N ALA A 101 3.01 18.99 -4.82
CA ALA A 101 2.82 17.91 -3.88
C ALA A 101 3.34 16.58 -4.43
N MET A 102 3.66 15.63 -3.53
CA MET A 102 4.21 14.34 -3.91
C MET A 102 3.59 13.18 -3.14
N ALA A 103 3.54 12.03 -3.80
CA ALA A 103 3.28 10.72 -3.21
C ALA A 103 4.50 9.81 -3.42
N HIS A 104 4.78 8.93 -2.44
CA HIS A 104 5.91 8.02 -2.46
C HIS A 104 5.44 6.59 -2.22
N ASN A 105 6.01 5.65 -2.96
CA ASN A 105 5.86 4.22 -2.73
C ASN A 105 7.23 3.54 -2.67
N GLY A 106 7.59 3.03 -1.50
CA GLY A 106 8.85 2.37 -1.20
C GLY A 106 9.33 2.68 0.21
N ILE A 107 10.65 2.56 0.42
CA ILE A 107 11.36 2.92 1.65
C ILE A 107 12.61 3.68 1.26
N LEU A 108 12.75 4.91 1.75
CA LEU A 108 13.92 5.76 1.54
C LEU A 108 14.89 5.55 2.70
N HIS A 109 15.71 4.50 2.63
CA HIS A 109 16.60 4.07 3.72
C HIS A 109 17.54 5.15 4.20
N ASP A 110 18.09 5.97 3.29
CA ASP A 110 19.03 7.06 3.63
C ASP A 110 18.35 8.22 4.38
N PHE A 111 17.01 8.28 4.35
CA PHE A 111 16.18 9.29 5.01
C PHE A 111 15.36 8.70 6.16
N THR A 112 15.82 7.58 6.73
CA THR A 112 15.14 6.95 7.87
C THR A 112 15.09 7.91 9.07
N PRO A 113 13.90 8.23 9.58
CA PRO A 113 13.78 9.14 10.72
C PRO A 113 14.43 8.54 11.98
N ARG A 114 14.84 9.41 12.93
CA ARG A 114 15.37 8.96 14.21
C ARG A 114 14.34 8.15 14.98
N ILE A 115 14.82 7.18 15.76
CA ILE A 115 13.96 6.35 16.64
C ILE A 115 13.09 7.25 17.52
N GLY A 116 11.79 7.00 17.53
CA GLY A 116 10.81 7.80 18.26
C GLY A 116 10.30 9.05 17.51
N SER A 117 10.72 9.27 16.27
CA SER A 117 10.20 10.33 15.41
C SER A 117 8.72 10.08 15.07
N LYS A 118 7.96 11.18 14.96
CA LYS A 118 6.55 11.12 14.53
C LYS A 118 6.38 11.20 13.03
N ILE A 119 7.43 11.60 12.28
CA ILE A 119 7.42 11.72 10.83
C ILE A 119 8.01 10.46 10.18
N ASN A 120 7.74 10.26 8.91
CA ASN A 120 8.25 9.14 8.13
C ASN A 120 9.45 9.55 7.23
N ASP A 121 10.06 8.56 6.58
CA ASP A 121 11.18 8.72 5.65
C ASP A 121 10.89 9.70 4.51
N THR A 122 9.68 9.70 3.98
CA THR A 122 9.26 10.63 2.92
C THR A 122 9.31 12.09 3.39
N GLN A 123 8.85 12.36 4.62
CA GLN A 123 8.92 13.71 5.19
C GLN A 123 10.36 14.13 5.45
N CYS A 124 11.22 13.21 5.91
CA CYS A 124 12.65 13.47 6.02
C CYS A 124 13.26 13.83 4.65
N PHE A 125 12.96 13.06 3.61
CA PHE A 125 13.43 13.33 2.25
C PHE A 125 12.97 14.70 1.73
N ILE A 126 11.72 15.09 1.99
CA ILE A 126 11.23 16.43 1.64
C ILE A 126 12.07 17.49 2.35
N HIS A 127 12.21 17.41 3.67
CA HIS A 127 12.92 18.40 4.48
C HIS A 127 14.43 18.48 4.20
N GLU A 128 15.05 17.33 3.92
CA GLU A 128 16.51 17.28 3.74
C GLU A 128 16.96 17.54 2.30
N VAL A 129 16.05 17.35 1.32
CA VAL A 129 16.40 17.46 -0.11
C VAL A 129 15.48 18.43 -0.85
N LEU A 130 14.17 18.13 -0.90
CA LEU A 130 13.29 18.82 -1.86
C LEU A 130 13.02 20.28 -1.50
N GLU A 131 12.86 20.61 -0.21
CA GLU A 131 12.64 21.99 0.26
C GLU A 131 13.83 22.92 -0.05
N HIS A 132 15.00 22.38 -0.33
CA HIS A 132 16.21 23.15 -0.68
C HIS A 132 16.36 23.39 -2.19
N LEU A 133 15.47 22.83 -3.00
CA LEU A 133 15.49 23.04 -4.43
C LEU A 133 14.62 24.24 -4.84
N ASP A 134 14.88 24.78 -6.04
CA ASP A 134 14.01 25.79 -6.62
C ASP A 134 12.63 25.20 -6.97
N LYS A 135 11.57 26.00 -6.93
CA LYS A 135 10.20 25.55 -7.22
C LYS A 135 9.98 24.97 -8.63
N ASP A 136 10.89 25.22 -9.55
CA ASP A 136 10.85 24.68 -10.91
C ASP A 136 11.73 23.44 -11.13
N PHE A 137 12.22 22.83 -10.04
CA PHE A 137 13.13 21.67 -10.09
C PHE A 137 12.58 20.48 -10.91
N LEU A 138 11.25 20.34 -11.00
CA LEU A 138 10.61 19.29 -11.81
C LEU A 138 10.90 19.42 -13.32
N LYS A 139 11.35 20.58 -13.78
CA LYS A 139 11.72 20.86 -15.18
C LYS A 139 13.22 20.72 -15.45
N ASP A 140 14.01 20.63 -14.40
CA ASP A 140 15.47 20.50 -14.47
C ASP A 140 15.85 19.01 -14.58
N GLU A 141 16.21 18.57 -15.79
CA GLU A 141 16.59 17.17 -16.05
C GLU A 141 17.75 16.70 -15.18
N GLY A 142 18.71 17.59 -14.86
CA GLY A 142 19.85 17.25 -13.99
C GLY A 142 19.41 17.00 -12.55
N LYS A 143 18.56 17.86 -11.99
CA LYS A 143 18.00 17.67 -10.65
C LYS A 143 17.14 16.41 -10.59
N MET A 144 16.27 16.20 -11.59
CA MET A 144 15.42 15.01 -11.66
C MET A 144 16.25 13.72 -11.79
N PHE A 145 17.35 13.77 -12.54
CA PHE A 145 18.30 12.65 -12.61
C PHE A 145 18.94 12.37 -11.25
N LEU A 146 19.40 13.39 -10.53
CA LEU A 146 19.97 13.23 -9.19
C LEU A 146 18.93 12.65 -8.20
N ILE A 147 17.71 13.18 -8.20
CA ILE A 147 16.61 12.64 -7.39
C ILE A 147 16.36 11.17 -7.73
N SER A 148 16.36 10.80 -9.01
CA SER A 148 16.16 9.39 -9.43
C SER A 148 17.25 8.46 -8.89
N LYS A 149 18.48 8.95 -8.72
CA LYS A 149 19.57 8.18 -8.09
C LYS A 149 19.40 8.04 -6.58
N LEU A 150 18.97 9.12 -5.92
CA LEU A 150 18.72 9.11 -4.47
C LEU A 150 17.60 8.16 -4.06
N ILE A 151 16.54 8.11 -4.85
CA ILE A 151 15.38 7.25 -4.52
C ILE A 151 15.58 5.77 -4.87
N GLY A 152 16.59 5.43 -5.70
CA GLY A 152 16.87 4.05 -6.11
C GLY A 152 15.67 3.39 -6.81
N THR A 153 15.15 2.30 -6.25
CA THR A 153 14.01 1.54 -6.81
C THR A 153 12.64 2.04 -6.35
N ASN A 154 12.62 3.11 -5.54
CA ASN A 154 11.36 3.71 -5.09
C ASN A 154 10.62 4.40 -6.25
N ARG A 155 9.36 4.77 -6.00
CA ARG A 155 8.51 5.45 -6.97
C ARG A 155 7.97 6.72 -6.36
N LEU A 156 8.12 7.83 -7.09
CA LEU A 156 7.55 9.12 -6.73
C LEU A 156 6.56 9.55 -7.81
N ALA A 157 5.50 10.20 -7.38
CA ALA A 157 4.59 10.93 -8.26
C ALA A 157 4.41 12.34 -7.72
N PHE A 158 4.74 13.33 -8.54
CA PHE A 158 4.56 14.75 -8.26
C PHE A 158 3.38 15.28 -9.06
N LEU A 159 2.68 16.23 -8.49
CA LEU A 159 1.69 17.08 -9.16
C LEU A 159 2.05 18.54 -8.86
N ASN A 160 2.07 19.38 -9.88
CA ASN A 160 2.27 20.81 -9.72
C ASN A 160 0.99 21.63 -9.95
N GLU A 161 1.02 22.91 -9.65
CA GLU A 161 -0.11 23.86 -9.79
C GLU A 161 -0.63 24.03 -11.22
N LYS A 162 0.14 23.58 -12.24
CA LYS A 162 -0.25 23.58 -13.65
C LYS A 162 -0.93 22.28 -14.10
N ASP A 163 -1.24 21.41 -13.17
CA ASP A 163 -1.78 20.08 -13.40
C ASP A 163 -0.84 19.16 -14.21
N GLU A 164 0.49 19.40 -14.09
CA GLU A 164 1.51 18.55 -14.70
C GLU A 164 1.90 17.44 -13.73
N VAL A 165 1.79 16.20 -14.17
CA VAL A 165 2.23 15.01 -13.42
C VAL A 165 3.64 14.63 -13.85
N VAL A 166 4.54 14.48 -12.88
CA VAL A 166 5.90 13.98 -13.09
C VAL A 166 6.13 12.75 -12.23
N THR A 167 6.59 11.66 -12.85
CA THR A 167 6.85 10.39 -12.15
C THR A 167 8.31 10.02 -12.19
N LEU A 168 8.82 9.41 -11.13
CA LEU A 168 10.14 8.76 -11.05
C LEU A 168 9.95 7.31 -10.61
N GLY A 169 10.76 6.42 -11.19
CA GLY A 169 10.63 4.97 -11.03
C GLY A 169 9.61 4.35 -11.98
N ASP A 170 9.46 3.04 -11.90
CA ASP A 170 8.64 2.26 -12.83
C ASP A 170 7.16 2.29 -12.44
N PHE A 171 6.31 2.68 -13.37
CA PHE A 171 4.86 2.63 -13.22
C PHE A 171 4.25 1.66 -14.24
N ILE A 172 3.24 0.91 -13.81
CA ILE A 172 2.45 0.02 -14.65
C ILE A 172 1.36 0.86 -15.34
N SER A 173 1.34 0.88 -16.67
CA SER A 173 0.22 1.44 -17.43
C SER A 173 -0.84 0.37 -17.64
N ASP A 174 -2.07 0.63 -17.20
CA ASP A 174 -3.19 -0.29 -17.35
C ASP A 174 -4.50 0.50 -17.54
N HIS A 175 -5.23 0.20 -18.62
CA HIS A 175 -6.50 0.85 -19.00
C HIS A 175 -6.47 2.39 -18.97
N GLY A 176 -5.32 3.00 -19.31
CA GLY A 176 -5.16 4.46 -19.33
C GLY A 176 -4.83 5.09 -17.97
N TYR A 177 -4.65 4.31 -16.94
CA TYR A 177 -4.16 4.72 -15.62
C TYR A 177 -2.70 4.32 -15.42
N LEU A 178 -2.03 4.92 -14.42
CA LEU A 178 -0.69 4.51 -14.00
C LEU A 178 -0.73 4.06 -12.54
N PHE A 179 -0.06 2.94 -12.26
CA PHE A 179 0.01 2.35 -10.92
C PHE A 179 1.47 2.07 -10.53
N SER A 180 1.86 2.36 -9.31
CA SER A 180 3.22 2.08 -8.84
C SER A 180 3.50 0.60 -8.55
N ASN A 181 2.45 -0.24 -8.43
CA ASN A 181 2.54 -1.71 -8.34
C ASN A 181 1.18 -2.35 -8.69
N SER A 182 1.06 -3.67 -8.54
CA SER A 182 -0.14 -4.43 -8.93
C SER A 182 -1.22 -4.55 -7.85
N SER A 183 -1.13 -3.81 -6.73
CA SER A 183 -2.11 -3.91 -5.63
C SER A 183 -3.52 -3.42 -5.98
N TYR A 184 -3.73 -2.85 -7.17
CA TYR A 184 -5.06 -2.50 -7.70
C TYR A 184 -5.82 -3.68 -8.31
N LYS A 185 -5.12 -4.78 -8.66
CA LYS A 185 -5.73 -5.93 -9.32
C LYS A 185 -6.47 -6.79 -8.30
N GLU A 186 -7.71 -7.16 -8.59
CA GLU A 186 -8.39 -8.20 -7.83
C GLU A 186 -7.61 -9.51 -7.91
N ILE A 187 -7.43 -10.19 -6.78
CA ILE A 187 -7.00 -11.59 -6.81
C ILE A 187 -8.22 -12.40 -7.24
N LYS A 188 -8.31 -12.71 -8.53
CA LYS A 188 -9.20 -13.79 -8.93
C LYS A 188 -8.60 -15.06 -8.31
N PRO A 189 -9.36 -15.79 -7.47
CA PRO A 189 -8.88 -17.09 -7.02
C PRO A 189 -8.56 -17.87 -8.30
N VAL A 190 -7.31 -18.27 -8.45
CA VAL A 190 -6.93 -19.21 -9.51
C VAL A 190 -7.65 -20.48 -9.10
N VAL A 191 -8.83 -20.73 -9.70
CA VAL A 191 -9.46 -22.03 -9.68
C VAL A 191 -8.56 -22.90 -10.55
N THR A 192 -7.41 -23.25 -10.00
CA THR A 192 -6.66 -24.38 -10.52
C THR A 192 -7.56 -25.57 -10.28
N GLY A 193 -8.07 -26.17 -11.35
CA GLY A 193 -8.79 -27.45 -11.32
C GLY A 193 -7.90 -28.61 -10.87
N TYR A 194 -6.85 -28.30 -10.14
CA TYR A 194 -5.98 -29.21 -9.43
C TYR A 194 -6.65 -29.52 -8.09
N LYS A 195 -7.51 -30.53 -8.07
CA LYS A 195 -7.80 -31.26 -6.85
C LYS A 195 -6.52 -32.02 -6.51
N PRO A 196 -5.78 -31.66 -5.45
CA PRO A 196 -4.71 -32.51 -4.96
C PRO A 196 -5.36 -33.83 -4.58
N SER A 197 -5.00 -34.93 -5.28
CA SER A 197 -5.55 -36.27 -5.05
C SER A 197 -5.07 -36.89 -3.72
N TYR A 198 -4.56 -36.08 -2.80
CA TYR A 198 -3.89 -36.55 -1.58
C TYR A 198 -4.30 -35.83 -0.29
N TYR A 199 -5.43 -35.12 -0.24
CA TYR A 199 -5.97 -34.67 1.02
C TYR A 199 -7.03 -35.66 1.51
N GLN A 200 -6.62 -36.66 2.25
CA GLN A 200 -7.47 -37.38 3.19
C GLN A 200 -7.24 -36.73 4.56
N PRO A 201 -8.25 -36.10 5.17
CA PRO A 201 -8.13 -35.72 6.57
C PRO A 201 -7.98 -37.00 7.40
N VAL A 202 -6.83 -37.19 8.04
CA VAL A 202 -6.66 -38.24 9.01
C VAL A 202 -7.29 -37.74 10.30
N THR A 203 -8.51 -38.16 10.58
CA THR A 203 -9.12 -38.04 11.89
C THR A 203 -8.45 -39.05 12.80
N LEU A 204 -7.49 -38.62 13.59
CA LEU A 204 -6.91 -39.37 14.68
C LEU A 204 -7.50 -38.85 15.99
N PHE A 205 -8.75 -39.23 16.32
CA PHE A 205 -9.21 -39.18 17.70
C PHE A 205 -10.49 -40.02 17.85
N ASP A 206 -10.49 -40.92 18.84
CA ASP A 206 -11.67 -41.62 19.33
C ASP A 206 -12.66 -40.61 19.92
N GLU A 207 -13.95 -40.81 19.60
CA GLU A 207 -15.09 -40.08 20.15
C GLU A 207 -15.24 -40.41 21.64
N ASP A 208 -14.67 -39.60 22.53
CA ASP A 208 -15.12 -39.44 23.92
C ASP A 208 -14.25 -38.39 24.62
N GLU A 209 -14.66 -37.09 24.50
CA GLU A 209 -14.54 -36.05 25.53
C GLU A 209 -15.06 -34.71 24.98
N GLU A 210 -16.16 -34.24 25.57
CA GLU A 210 -16.70 -32.91 25.43
C GLU A 210 -15.67 -31.85 25.90
N ASP A 211 -15.56 -30.76 25.18
CA ASP A 211 -14.72 -29.56 25.44
C ASP A 211 -13.24 -29.61 25.00
N LYS A 212 -12.97 -29.80 23.70
CA LYS A 212 -11.69 -29.33 23.14
C LYS A 212 -11.93 -28.62 21.78
N LEU A 213 -11.48 -27.37 21.70
CA LEU A 213 -11.33 -26.62 20.48
C LEU A 213 -10.84 -27.54 19.34
N GLU A 214 -11.54 -27.53 18.19
CA GLU A 214 -11.13 -28.32 17.02
C GLU A 214 -9.84 -27.74 16.44
N HIS A 215 -8.70 -28.24 16.90
CA HIS A 215 -7.41 -27.97 16.28
C HIS A 215 -7.33 -28.77 14.98
N LYS A 216 -7.40 -28.08 13.84
CA LYS A 216 -7.23 -28.71 12.54
C LYS A 216 -5.74 -28.90 12.26
N LEU A 217 -5.26 -30.13 12.33
CA LEU A 217 -3.87 -30.51 12.06
C LEU A 217 -3.67 -30.70 10.55
N LEU A 218 -2.68 -30.04 9.97
CA LEU A 218 -2.23 -30.26 8.59
C LEU A 218 -0.79 -30.75 8.61
N SER A 219 -0.49 -31.84 7.90
CA SER A 219 0.86 -32.38 7.74
C SER A 219 1.35 -32.23 6.31
N PHE A 220 2.65 -32.01 6.14
CA PHE A 220 3.30 -31.75 4.86
C PHE A 220 4.47 -32.69 4.65
N ASN A 221 4.88 -32.89 3.39
CA ASN A 221 6.01 -33.75 3.05
C ASN A 221 7.34 -32.99 3.03
N SER A 222 7.31 -31.69 3.12
CA SER A 222 8.49 -30.83 3.17
C SER A 222 8.16 -29.46 3.72
N ASP A 223 9.16 -28.81 4.32
CA ASP A 223 9.09 -27.43 4.78
C ASP A 223 8.66 -26.44 3.67
N ARG A 224 9.16 -26.64 2.44
CA ARG A 224 8.76 -25.84 1.29
C ARG A 224 7.27 -25.95 0.96
N GLU A 225 6.68 -27.14 1.08
CA GLU A 225 5.26 -27.37 0.82
C GLU A 225 4.43 -26.71 1.92
N MET A 226 4.84 -26.83 3.16
CA MET A 226 4.23 -26.22 4.34
C MET A 226 4.22 -24.68 4.24
N MET A 227 5.37 -24.06 3.91
CA MET A 227 5.46 -22.62 3.73
C MET A 227 4.69 -22.12 2.51
N ASN A 228 4.58 -22.92 1.45
CA ASN A 228 3.71 -22.58 0.31
C ASN A 228 2.24 -22.55 0.71
N PHE A 229 1.80 -23.46 1.61
CA PHE A 229 0.44 -23.43 2.15
C PHE A 229 0.21 -22.15 2.97
N ILE A 230 1.07 -21.82 3.93
CA ILE A 230 0.98 -20.58 4.71
C ILE A 230 0.88 -19.35 3.78
N ASN A 231 1.77 -19.24 2.82
CA ASN A 231 1.77 -18.13 1.85
C ASN A 231 0.54 -18.13 0.91
N SER A 232 -0.22 -19.22 0.84
CA SER A 232 -1.45 -19.30 0.05
C SER A 232 -2.70 -18.88 0.83
N VAL A 233 -2.63 -18.79 2.17
CA VAL A 233 -3.74 -18.33 3.01
C VAL A 233 -3.95 -16.84 2.76
N PRO A 234 -5.16 -16.42 2.33
CA PRO A 234 -5.42 -15.01 2.07
C PRO A 234 -5.25 -14.15 3.32
N ASN A 235 -4.52 -13.04 3.16
CA ASN A 235 -4.34 -12.04 4.21
C ASN A 235 -3.77 -12.61 5.52
N ILE A 236 -2.85 -13.56 5.42
CA ILE A 236 -2.11 -14.08 6.56
C ILE A 236 -0.92 -13.17 6.86
N TRP A 237 -0.61 -12.96 8.12
CA TRP A 237 0.59 -12.25 8.59
C TRP A 237 1.24 -13.00 9.74
N MET A 238 2.56 -12.88 9.81
CA MET A 238 3.35 -13.46 10.89
C MET A 238 3.24 -12.57 12.13
N MET A 239 2.81 -13.15 13.24
CA MET A 239 2.68 -12.48 14.54
C MET A 239 3.95 -12.61 15.37
N ASP A 240 4.60 -13.78 15.31
CA ASP A 240 5.83 -14.13 15.99
C ASP A 240 6.55 -15.21 15.17
N GLU A 241 7.71 -15.67 15.59
CA GLU A 241 8.43 -16.78 14.98
C GLU A 241 7.49 -17.99 14.89
N ASP A 242 7.21 -18.43 13.66
CA ASP A 242 6.34 -19.59 13.36
C ASP A 242 4.85 -19.47 13.74
N LEU A 243 4.38 -18.29 14.16
CA LEU A 243 2.97 -18.02 14.46
C LEU A 243 2.37 -17.01 13.48
N TYR A 244 1.27 -17.39 12.84
CA TYR A 244 0.58 -16.57 11.81
C TYR A 244 -0.90 -16.39 12.17
N GLU A 245 -1.49 -15.28 11.74
CA GLU A 245 -2.92 -14.98 11.90
C GLU A 245 -3.51 -14.57 10.55
N ASP A 246 -4.77 -14.94 10.25
CA ASP A 246 -5.51 -14.45 9.09
C ASP A 246 -6.58 -13.41 9.48
N LEU A 247 -7.24 -12.80 8.49
CA LEU A 247 -8.27 -11.76 8.72
C LEU A 247 -9.51 -12.27 9.48
N ASP A 248 -9.74 -13.55 9.48
CA ASP A 248 -10.86 -14.17 10.20
C ASP A 248 -10.52 -14.50 11.66
N GLY A 249 -9.28 -14.15 12.08
CA GLY A 249 -8.78 -14.37 13.43
C GLY A 249 -8.35 -15.82 13.71
N ASN A 250 -8.11 -16.62 12.66
CA ASN A 250 -7.54 -17.95 12.84
C ASN A 250 -6.03 -17.85 13.03
N PHE A 251 -5.50 -18.59 13.99
CA PHE A 251 -4.08 -18.70 14.24
C PHE A 251 -3.52 -19.97 13.61
N TYR A 252 -2.31 -19.88 13.06
CA TYR A 252 -1.58 -20.99 12.44
C TYR A 252 -0.20 -21.04 13.08
N GLU A 253 0.05 -22.08 13.85
CA GLU A 253 1.35 -22.37 14.44
C GLU A 253 2.06 -23.39 13.55
N VAL A 254 3.29 -23.04 13.11
CA VAL A 254 4.09 -23.84 12.18
C VAL A 254 5.18 -24.57 12.96
N ASP A 255 5.18 -25.89 12.88
CA ASP A 255 6.23 -26.73 13.43
C ASP A 255 7.11 -27.28 12.30
N HIS A 256 8.28 -26.67 12.11
CA HIS A 256 9.25 -27.02 11.07
C HIS A 256 9.90 -28.40 11.30
N GLU A 257 9.97 -28.90 12.54
CA GLU A 257 10.57 -30.20 12.84
C GLU A 257 9.61 -31.33 12.46
N SER A 258 8.33 -31.21 12.82
CA SER A 258 7.31 -32.20 12.49
C SER A 258 6.67 -32.01 11.12
N LEU A 259 6.92 -30.91 10.45
CA LEU A 259 6.28 -30.49 9.21
C LEU A 259 4.76 -30.41 9.33
N MET A 260 4.29 -29.77 10.40
CA MET A 260 2.88 -29.65 10.74
C MET A 260 2.46 -28.19 10.93
N ILE A 261 1.20 -27.92 10.64
CA ILE A 261 0.54 -26.65 10.97
C ILE A 261 -0.67 -26.96 11.84
N PHE A 262 -0.72 -26.29 13.00
CA PHE A 262 -1.85 -26.30 13.91
C PHE A 262 -2.70 -25.06 13.63
N LYS A 263 -3.99 -25.24 13.32
CA LYS A 263 -4.94 -24.16 13.15
C LYS A 263 -5.87 -24.11 14.35
N ASN A 264 -5.86 -23.00 15.09
CA ASN A 264 -6.76 -22.71 16.21
C ASN A 264 -7.90 -21.81 15.76
#